data_6d5ba7a40006f89045a97333d5817dd2
#
_entry.id   6d5ba7a40006f89045a97333d5817dd2
#
_cell.length_a   1.000
_cell.length_b   1.000
_cell.length_c   1.000
_cell.angle_alpha   90.00
_cell.angle_beta   90.00
_cell.angle_gamma   90.00
#
_symmetry.space_group_name_H-M   'P 1'
#
loop_
_entity.id
_entity.type
_entity.pdbx_description
1 polymer ?
#
loop_
_entity_poly.entity_id
_entity_poly.type
_entity_poly.pdbx_seq_one_letter_code
_entity_poly.pdbx_strand_id
1 'polypeptide(L)'
;ENWTSQINLTDHTWEVPSQGSDRSKDNWKPLFVVAAKAGGGWIDKAHAAYEQLEVNSKASRSISIGTELLIDIRRILFRKNDVQIKASELRQELNLLEDSEWYSFNGYKGITQKWLSNKLKGYGVETEKTRDANVYITNELEELFKRYLPPETDG
;
A
#
# COMPACT_ATOMS: atom_id res chain seq x y z
N GLU A 1 0.32 25.18 40.33
CA GLU A 1 0.83 23.80 40.53
C GLU A 1 1.32 23.29 39.18
N ASN A 2 2.59 22.94 39.11
CA ASN A 2 3.30 22.64 37.88
C ASN A 2 3.04 21.16 37.52
N TRP A 3 1.96 20.90 36.79
CA TRP A 3 1.53 19.57 36.35
C TRP A 3 2.60 18.85 35.51
N THR A 4 3.39 19.61 34.74
CA THR A 4 4.43 19.06 33.85
C THR A 4 5.64 18.47 34.59
N SER A 5 5.92 18.83 35.84
CA SER A 5 7.07 18.31 36.61
C SER A 5 6.84 16.92 37.21
N GLN A 6 5.62 16.36 37.11
CA GLN A 6 5.27 15.05 37.64
C GLN A 6 5.16 13.94 36.60
N ILE A 7 5.40 14.25 35.30
CA ILE A 7 5.34 13.25 34.26
C ILE A 7 6.68 12.56 34.09
N ASN A 8 6.82 11.39 34.70
CA ASN A 8 7.97 10.53 34.47
C ASN A 8 7.67 9.67 33.21
N LEU A 9 8.33 9.94 32.08
CA LEU A 9 8.18 9.25 30.81
C LEU A 9 8.67 7.78 30.83
N THR A 10 9.31 7.37 31.93
CA THR A 10 9.84 6.00 32.10
C THR A 10 8.91 5.07 32.90
N ASP A 11 7.77 5.56 33.38
CA ASP A 11 6.78 4.76 34.09
C ASP A 11 5.88 4.03 33.14
N HIS A 12 6.21 2.77 32.84
CA HIS A 12 5.58 1.91 31.83
C HIS A 12 4.39 1.13 32.40
N THR A 13 3.35 1.81 32.84
CA THR A 13 2.07 1.18 33.25
C THR A 13 1.07 0.96 32.10
N TRP A 14 1.50 1.18 30.86
CA TRP A 14 0.69 1.08 29.65
C TRP A 14 1.39 0.18 28.61
N GLU A 15 0.60 -0.62 27.89
CA GLU A 15 1.10 -1.48 26.83
C GLU A 15 1.08 -0.74 25.49
N VAL A 16 2.17 -0.86 24.72
CA VAL A 16 2.23 -0.39 23.34
C VAL A 16 1.46 -1.38 22.48
N PRO A 17 0.52 -0.93 21.63
CA PRO A 17 -0.16 -1.83 20.71
C PRO A 17 0.83 -2.64 19.88
N SER A 18 0.54 -3.92 19.69
CA SER A 18 1.40 -4.82 18.89
C SER A 18 1.41 -4.47 17.41
N GLN A 19 0.36 -3.80 16.93
CA GLN A 19 0.19 -3.38 15.53
C GLN A 19 0.96 -2.09 15.23
N GLY A 20 1.26 -1.87 13.93
CA GLY A 20 1.95 -0.68 13.45
C GLY A 20 3.47 -0.84 13.31
N SER A 21 4.11 0.13 12.63
CA SER A 21 5.56 0.19 12.49
C SER A 21 6.21 0.70 13.79
N ASP A 22 7.48 0.38 14.00
CA ASP A 22 8.22 0.87 15.16
C ASP A 22 8.23 2.40 15.23
N ARG A 23 8.36 3.07 14.09
CA ARG A 23 8.30 4.53 14.01
C ARG A 23 6.92 5.07 14.40
N SER A 24 5.83 4.41 14.01
CA SER A 24 4.48 4.79 14.41
C SER A 24 4.32 4.65 15.93
N LYS A 25 4.76 3.54 16.48
CA LYS A 25 4.75 3.27 17.92
C LYS A 25 5.53 4.32 18.70
N ASP A 26 6.74 4.66 18.24
CA ASP A 26 7.58 5.67 18.88
C ASP A 26 6.93 7.06 18.88
N ASN A 27 6.27 7.44 17.80
CA ASN A 27 5.55 8.71 17.71
C ASN A 27 4.35 8.79 18.68
N TRP A 28 3.72 7.66 18.98
CA TRP A 28 2.56 7.60 19.85
C TRP A 28 2.87 7.38 21.33
N LYS A 29 4.08 6.92 21.68
CA LYS A 29 4.50 6.73 23.09
C LYS A 29 4.20 7.93 23.99
N PRO A 30 4.54 9.18 23.62
CA PRO A 30 4.23 10.33 24.47
C PRO A 30 2.73 10.52 24.69
N LEU A 31 1.91 10.25 23.69
CA LEU A 31 0.46 10.36 23.78
C LEU A 31 -0.14 9.31 24.71
N PHE A 32 0.35 8.08 24.66
CA PHE A 32 -0.07 7.03 25.58
C PHE A 32 0.30 7.36 27.03
N VAL A 33 1.51 7.89 27.26
CA VAL A 33 1.92 8.34 28.60
C VAL A 33 0.98 9.41 29.14
N VAL A 34 0.66 10.41 28.35
CA VAL A 34 -0.27 11.48 28.74
C VAL A 34 -1.67 10.91 29.00
N ALA A 35 -2.17 10.04 28.14
CA ALA A 35 -3.47 9.41 28.27
C ALA A 35 -3.57 8.54 29.55
N ALA A 36 -2.52 7.77 29.85
CA ALA A 36 -2.44 6.96 31.07
C ALA A 36 -2.45 7.84 32.35
N LYS A 37 -1.72 8.95 32.34
CA LYS A 37 -1.68 9.88 33.47
C LYS A 37 -2.97 10.68 33.65
N ALA A 38 -3.69 10.96 32.56
CA ALA A 38 -4.98 11.64 32.62
C ALA A 38 -6.08 10.78 33.28
N GLY A 39 -5.95 9.45 33.24
CA GLY A 39 -6.95 8.53 33.81
C GLY A 39 -8.28 8.56 33.06
N GLY A 40 -9.38 8.13 33.72
CA GLY A 40 -10.75 8.28 33.18
C GLY A 40 -11.02 7.61 31.82
N GLY A 41 -10.28 6.52 31.48
CA GLY A 41 -10.46 5.79 30.22
C GLY A 41 -9.78 6.44 28.99
N TRP A 42 -8.92 7.45 29.20
CA TRP A 42 -8.20 8.09 28.10
C TRP A 42 -7.20 7.16 27.41
N ILE A 43 -6.63 6.20 28.14
CA ILE A 43 -5.73 5.21 27.55
C ILE A 43 -6.45 4.32 26.52
N ASP A 44 -7.65 3.87 26.82
CA ASP A 44 -8.45 3.05 25.90
C ASP A 44 -8.84 3.84 24.65
N LYS A 45 -9.16 5.13 24.82
CA LYS A 45 -9.45 6.03 23.68
C LYS A 45 -8.20 6.26 22.82
N ALA A 46 -7.01 6.39 23.42
CA ALA A 46 -5.77 6.54 22.70
C ALA A 46 -5.41 5.27 21.91
N HIS A 47 -5.62 4.09 22.48
CA HIS A 47 -5.44 2.81 21.79
C HIS A 47 -6.41 2.68 20.60
N ALA A 48 -7.69 2.95 20.79
CA ALA A 48 -8.68 2.91 19.72
C ALA A 48 -8.34 3.89 18.58
N ALA A 49 -7.91 5.10 18.90
CA ALA A 49 -7.49 6.09 17.91
C ALA A 49 -6.24 5.65 17.14
N TYR A 50 -5.26 5.07 17.82
CA TYR A 50 -4.06 4.52 17.20
C TYR A 50 -4.40 3.41 16.21
N GLU A 51 -5.20 2.43 16.62
CA GLU A 51 -5.62 1.32 15.77
C GLU A 51 -6.38 1.80 14.52
N GLN A 52 -7.28 2.76 14.71
CA GLN A 52 -8.02 3.34 13.59
C GLN A 52 -7.12 4.05 12.58
N LEU A 53 -6.13 4.81 13.05
CA LEU A 53 -5.17 5.50 12.18
C LEU A 53 -4.25 4.52 11.46
N GLU A 54 -3.82 3.43 12.10
CA GLU A 54 -3.01 2.40 11.46
C GLU A 54 -3.79 1.66 10.36
N VAL A 55 -5.07 1.33 10.60
CA VAL A 55 -5.96 0.72 9.59
C VAL A 55 -6.12 1.67 8.40
N ASN A 56 -6.41 2.95 8.65
CA ASN A 56 -6.60 3.95 7.59
C ASN A 56 -5.31 4.20 6.80
N SER A 57 -4.16 4.24 7.47
CA SER A 57 -2.85 4.40 6.83
C SER A 57 -2.51 3.22 5.91
N LYS A 58 -2.77 1.98 6.36
CA LYS A 58 -2.58 0.78 5.53
C LYS A 58 -3.51 0.76 4.33
N ALA A 59 -4.78 1.13 4.51
CA ALA A 59 -5.76 1.22 3.43
C ALA A 59 -5.35 2.28 2.39
N SER A 60 -4.98 3.48 2.82
CA SER A 60 -4.54 4.56 1.94
C SER A 60 -3.30 4.18 1.14
N ARG A 61 -2.31 3.55 1.78
CA ARG A 61 -1.10 3.05 1.11
C ARG A 61 -1.41 1.96 0.08
N SER A 62 -2.35 1.06 0.38
CA SER A 62 -2.77 0.01 -0.55
C SER A 62 -3.46 0.58 -1.79
N ILE A 63 -4.26 1.64 -1.64
CA ILE A 63 -4.91 2.36 -2.75
C ILE A 63 -3.85 3.06 -3.61
N SER A 64 -2.89 3.74 -2.99
CA SER A 64 -1.79 4.43 -3.71
C SER A 64 -0.99 3.45 -4.56
N ILE A 65 -0.52 2.35 -3.97
CA ILE A 65 0.24 1.30 -4.69
C ILE A 65 -0.58 0.72 -5.86
N GLY A 66 -1.88 0.50 -5.67
CA GLY A 66 -2.74 -0.01 -6.73
C GLY A 66 -2.88 0.98 -7.88
N THR A 67 -3.05 2.26 -7.59
CA THR A 67 -3.15 3.32 -8.59
C THR A 67 -1.84 3.47 -9.38
N GLU A 68 -0.70 3.49 -8.70
CA GLU A 68 0.62 3.54 -9.34
C GLU A 68 0.85 2.33 -10.24
N LEU A 69 0.47 1.13 -9.79
CA LEU A 69 0.55 -0.08 -10.61
C LEU A 69 -0.24 0.07 -11.91
N LEU A 70 -1.48 0.55 -11.85
CA LEU A 70 -2.32 0.73 -13.03
C LEU A 70 -1.76 1.80 -13.97
N ILE A 71 -1.19 2.88 -13.46
CA ILE A 71 -0.52 3.93 -14.26
C ILE A 71 0.65 3.33 -15.04
N ASP A 72 1.50 2.56 -14.37
CA ASP A 72 2.68 1.96 -15.00
C ASP A 72 2.30 0.87 -16.02
N ILE A 73 1.29 0.05 -15.72
CA ILE A 73 0.74 -0.91 -16.69
C ILE A 73 0.22 -0.19 -17.93
N ARG A 74 -0.55 0.89 -17.77
CA ARG A 74 -1.05 1.70 -18.90
C ARG A 74 0.11 2.22 -19.75
N ARG A 75 1.16 2.75 -19.14
CA ARG A 75 2.37 3.23 -19.81
C ARG A 75 3.08 2.14 -20.63
N ILE A 76 3.17 0.92 -20.07
CA ILE A 76 3.76 -0.23 -20.75
C ILE A 76 2.91 -0.64 -21.96
N LEU A 77 1.60 -0.78 -21.80
CA LEU A 77 0.68 -1.17 -22.86
C LEU A 77 0.64 -0.15 -23.99
N PHE A 78 0.63 1.13 -23.68
CA PHE A 78 0.69 2.18 -24.68
C PHE A 78 1.93 2.10 -25.58
N ARG A 79 3.10 1.73 -25.02
CA ARG A 79 4.33 1.54 -25.79
C ARG A 79 4.30 0.29 -26.67
N LYS A 80 3.66 -0.78 -26.19
CA LYS A 80 3.64 -2.08 -26.90
C LYS A 80 2.54 -2.17 -27.95
N ASN A 81 1.42 -1.52 -27.71
CA ASN A 81 0.24 -1.50 -28.59
C ASN A 81 -0.26 -2.89 -29.03
N ASP A 82 -0.15 -3.87 -28.13
CA ASP A 82 -0.55 -5.26 -28.35
C ASP A 82 -1.95 -5.51 -27.79
N VAL A 83 -2.70 -6.44 -28.38
CA VAL A 83 -4.04 -6.85 -27.93
C VAL A 83 -4.01 -7.70 -26.66
N GLN A 84 -2.87 -8.26 -26.34
CA GLN A 84 -2.62 -9.05 -25.13
C GLN A 84 -1.14 -8.99 -24.74
N ILE A 85 -0.85 -9.15 -23.45
CA ILE A 85 0.51 -9.20 -22.92
C ILE A 85 0.70 -10.45 -22.07
N LYS A 86 1.85 -11.13 -22.22
CA LYS A 86 2.19 -12.26 -21.35
C LYS A 86 2.36 -11.77 -19.91
N ALA A 87 1.80 -12.51 -18.95
CA ALA A 87 1.87 -12.16 -17.55
C ALA A 87 3.32 -12.05 -17.03
N SER A 88 4.21 -12.92 -17.52
CA SER A 88 5.65 -12.87 -17.22
C SER A 88 6.33 -11.63 -17.80
N GLU A 89 5.95 -11.24 -18.99
CA GLU A 89 6.48 -10.07 -19.71
C GLU A 89 6.06 -8.79 -18.99
N LEU A 90 4.77 -8.65 -18.67
CA LEU A 90 4.26 -7.50 -17.92
C LEU A 90 5.00 -7.32 -16.59
N ARG A 91 5.21 -8.42 -15.85
CA ARG A 91 6.00 -8.39 -14.61
C ARG A 91 7.45 -7.94 -14.84
N GLN A 92 8.09 -8.42 -15.90
CA GLN A 92 9.46 -8.03 -16.23
C GLN A 92 9.55 -6.55 -16.58
N GLU A 93 8.65 -6.04 -17.42
CA GLU A 93 8.58 -4.62 -17.78
C GLU A 93 8.39 -3.72 -16.55
N LEU A 94 7.50 -4.10 -15.63
CA LEU A 94 7.30 -3.38 -14.38
C LEU A 94 8.58 -3.34 -13.53
N ASN A 95 9.27 -4.47 -13.40
CA ASN A 95 10.51 -4.56 -12.61
C ASN A 95 11.71 -3.82 -13.26
N LEU A 96 11.61 -3.48 -14.53
CA LEU A 96 12.64 -2.69 -15.25
C LEU A 96 12.40 -1.17 -15.16
N LEU A 97 11.27 -0.73 -14.61
CA LEU A 97 11.00 0.69 -14.41
C LEU A 97 11.81 1.22 -13.22
N GLU A 98 13.01 1.74 -13.48
CA GLU A 98 13.93 2.21 -12.44
C GLU A 98 13.34 3.32 -11.55
N ASP A 99 12.45 4.16 -12.10
CA ASP A 99 11.78 5.25 -11.38
C ASP A 99 10.56 4.79 -10.55
N SER A 100 10.26 3.48 -10.53
CA SER A 100 9.08 2.94 -9.88
C SER A 100 9.37 2.25 -8.54
N GLU A 101 8.35 2.11 -7.70
CA GLU A 101 8.45 1.31 -6.47
C GLU A 101 8.75 -0.18 -6.77
N TRP A 102 8.43 -0.66 -7.98
CA TRP A 102 8.61 -2.06 -8.38
C TRP A 102 10.07 -2.47 -8.45
N TYR A 103 10.94 -1.57 -8.88
CA TYR A 103 12.38 -1.80 -8.95
C TYR A 103 12.99 -2.07 -7.57
N SER A 104 12.63 -1.28 -6.57
CA SER A 104 13.12 -1.42 -5.19
C SER A 104 12.31 -2.41 -4.34
N PHE A 105 11.21 -2.93 -4.87
CA PHE A 105 10.31 -3.80 -4.15
C PHE A 105 11.02 -5.06 -3.64
N ASN A 106 10.73 -5.45 -2.40
CA ASN A 106 11.29 -6.65 -1.79
C ASN A 106 12.84 -6.68 -1.79
N GLY A 107 13.46 -5.53 -1.49
CA GLY A 107 14.92 -5.42 -1.43
C GLY A 107 15.60 -5.59 -2.80
N TYR A 108 15.09 -4.90 -3.81
CA TYR A 108 15.57 -4.93 -5.21
C TYR A 108 15.38 -6.28 -5.93
N LYS A 109 14.53 -7.16 -5.40
CA LYS A 109 14.15 -8.41 -6.08
C LYS A 109 12.97 -8.23 -7.04
N GLY A 110 12.31 -7.08 -6.98
CA GLY A 110 11.14 -6.76 -7.77
C GLY A 110 9.87 -7.48 -7.30
N ILE A 111 8.77 -7.20 -8.00
CA ILE A 111 7.49 -7.87 -7.75
C ILE A 111 7.49 -9.28 -8.33
N THR A 112 6.78 -10.19 -7.63
CA THR A 112 6.60 -11.58 -8.09
C THR A 112 5.35 -11.70 -8.96
N GLN A 113 5.30 -12.77 -9.79
CA GLN A 113 4.13 -13.07 -10.61
C GLN A 113 2.86 -13.26 -9.75
N LYS A 114 2.99 -13.93 -8.61
CA LYS A 114 1.89 -14.17 -7.66
C LYS A 114 1.37 -12.83 -7.09
N TRP A 115 2.27 -11.92 -6.74
CA TRP A 115 1.89 -10.60 -6.22
C TRP A 115 1.10 -9.81 -7.26
N LEU A 116 1.62 -9.73 -8.51
CA LEU A 116 0.95 -9.03 -9.61
C LEU A 116 -0.43 -9.63 -9.90
N SER A 117 -0.53 -10.96 -10.01
CA SER A 117 -1.80 -11.65 -10.26
C SER A 117 -2.82 -11.38 -9.14
N ASN A 118 -2.40 -11.44 -7.88
CA ASN A 118 -3.30 -11.15 -6.75
C ASN A 118 -3.78 -9.69 -6.76
N LYS A 119 -2.94 -8.74 -7.13
CA LYS A 119 -3.32 -7.32 -7.22
C LYS A 119 -4.33 -7.09 -8.34
N LEU A 120 -4.09 -7.62 -9.55
CA LEU A 120 -5.01 -7.47 -10.67
C LEU A 120 -6.33 -8.23 -10.47
N LYS A 121 -6.28 -9.40 -9.83
CA LYS A 121 -7.49 -10.13 -9.41
C LYS A 121 -8.36 -9.32 -8.45
N GLY A 122 -7.75 -8.55 -7.56
CA GLY A 122 -8.47 -7.61 -6.67
C GLY A 122 -9.24 -6.53 -7.44
N TYR A 123 -8.85 -6.21 -8.67
CA TYR A 123 -9.55 -5.33 -9.60
C TYR A 123 -10.49 -6.07 -10.57
N GLY A 124 -10.57 -7.39 -10.49
CA GLY A 124 -11.43 -8.22 -11.32
C GLY A 124 -10.80 -8.67 -12.64
N VAL A 125 -9.48 -8.50 -12.81
CA VAL A 125 -8.76 -8.98 -14.01
C VAL A 125 -7.93 -10.21 -13.67
N GLU A 126 -8.12 -11.27 -14.42
CA GLU A 126 -7.39 -12.52 -14.32
C GLU A 126 -6.66 -12.82 -15.64
N THR A 127 -5.69 -13.72 -15.58
CA THR A 127 -5.01 -14.17 -16.79
C THR A 127 -5.84 -15.20 -17.54
N GLU A 128 -5.83 -15.11 -18.86
CA GLU A 128 -6.29 -16.18 -19.73
C GLU A 128 -5.13 -17.13 -20.06
N LYS A 129 -5.43 -18.42 -20.11
CA LYS A 129 -4.45 -19.43 -20.47
C LYS A 129 -4.46 -19.64 -21.98
N THR A 130 -3.37 -19.29 -22.63
CA THR A 130 -3.12 -19.65 -24.03
C THR A 130 -2.31 -20.93 -24.13
N ARG A 131 -2.04 -21.41 -25.35
CA ARG A 131 -1.21 -22.60 -25.57
C ARG A 131 0.19 -22.47 -24.96
N ASP A 132 0.77 -21.27 -25.00
CA ASP A 132 2.18 -21.06 -24.66
C ASP A 132 2.41 -20.26 -23.37
N ALA A 133 1.38 -19.55 -22.86
CA ALA A 133 1.53 -18.68 -21.70
C ALA A 133 0.19 -18.29 -21.08
N ASN A 134 0.27 -17.73 -19.86
CA ASN A 134 -0.82 -16.94 -19.29
C ASN A 134 -0.70 -15.50 -19.77
N VAL A 135 -1.78 -14.92 -20.29
CA VAL A 135 -1.83 -13.56 -20.84
C VAL A 135 -2.88 -12.72 -20.14
N TYR A 136 -2.67 -11.42 -20.11
CA TYR A 136 -3.71 -10.43 -19.81
C TYR A 136 -4.22 -9.84 -21.11
N ILE A 137 -5.53 -9.67 -21.21
CA ILE A 137 -6.17 -9.05 -22.36
C ILE A 137 -6.12 -7.54 -22.20
N THR A 138 -5.58 -6.83 -23.19
CA THR A 138 -5.38 -5.38 -23.13
C THR A 138 -6.69 -4.63 -22.92
N ASN A 139 -7.75 -5.00 -23.59
CA ASN A 139 -9.08 -4.39 -23.43
C ASN A 139 -9.60 -4.46 -21.98
N GLU A 140 -9.39 -5.57 -21.28
CA GLU A 140 -9.81 -5.69 -19.87
C GLU A 140 -9.02 -4.72 -18.97
N LEU A 141 -7.72 -4.58 -19.23
CA LEU A 141 -6.88 -3.62 -18.51
C LEU A 141 -7.26 -2.16 -18.84
N GLU A 142 -7.62 -1.86 -20.08
CA GLU A 142 -8.11 -0.53 -20.49
C GLU A 142 -9.41 -0.15 -19.78
N GLU A 143 -10.34 -1.09 -19.61
CA GLU A 143 -11.55 -0.85 -18.82
C GLU A 143 -11.24 -0.55 -17.34
N LEU A 144 -10.19 -1.16 -16.78
CA LEU A 144 -9.70 -0.77 -15.44
C LEU A 144 -9.18 0.65 -15.42
N PHE A 145 -8.40 1.06 -16.42
CA PHE A 145 -7.85 2.40 -16.46
C PHE A 145 -8.96 3.46 -16.51
N LYS A 146 -9.99 3.25 -17.34
CA LYS A 146 -11.16 4.13 -17.40
C LYS A 146 -11.89 4.26 -16.06
N ARG A 147 -11.92 3.19 -15.27
CA ARG A 147 -12.63 3.13 -13.98
C ARG A 147 -11.85 3.73 -12.83
N TYR A 148 -10.54 3.53 -12.79
CA TYR A 148 -9.71 3.82 -11.63
C TYR A 148 -8.68 4.93 -11.83
N LEU A 149 -8.38 5.30 -13.06
CA LEU A 149 -7.44 6.37 -13.37
C LEU A 149 -8.16 7.61 -13.90
N PRO A 150 -7.63 8.81 -13.64
CA PRO A 150 -8.14 10.02 -14.28
C PRO A 150 -7.97 9.91 -15.81
N PRO A 151 -8.85 10.56 -16.59
CA PRO A 151 -8.68 10.64 -18.04
C PRO A 151 -7.32 11.26 -18.36
N GLU A 152 -6.69 10.79 -19.43
CA GLU A 152 -5.47 11.42 -19.91
C GLU A 152 -5.78 12.85 -20.29
N THR A 153 -5.18 13.80 -19.58
CA THR A 153 -5.11 15.17 -20.05
C THR A 153 -4.05 15.19 -21.15
N ASP A 154 -4.50 15.27 -22.39
CA ASP A 154 -3.63 15.60 -23.52
C ASP A 154 -2.86 16.88 -23.17
N GLY A 155 -1.59 16.73 -22.83
CA GLY A 155 -0.66 17.81 -22.59
C GLY A 155 0.05 18.20 -23.87
#